data_ec2c2db5001108a7dc6374a1880629a1
#
_entry.id   ec2c2db5001108a7dc6374a1880629a1
#
_cell.length_a   1.000
_cell.length_b   1.000
_cell.length_c   1.000
_cell.angle_alpha   90.00
_cell.angle_beta   90.00
_cell.angle_gamma   90.00
#
_symmetry.space_group_name_H-M   'P 1'
#
loop_
_entity.id
_entity.type
_entity.pdbx_description
1 polymer ?
#
loop_
_entity_poly.entity_id
_entity_poly.type
_entity_poly.pdbx_seq_one_letter_code
_entity_poly.pdbx_strand_id
1 'polypeptide(L)'
;MTNELNAQWRLAATPKGGLPVAEDFLWVTQDLPEPAQNQMLTQTVYLSLDPYQWGRRRSGVEVPGEVCHGRTVSRVVSSRIAGFAEGDYVFNTNGWQQYGLSGKGVGIFGYMHPRKLDPTAAPISTAIGVLGMLGLTAYSGLMVQCQPQPGETVVVSAASGGVGQVAVQLARLAGCRVVGIAGAQHKVAYLEALGVDSVVSHLDPQFPAKLKAACPDGCDVYFENVGGKVFEAVLPLLNKKARITLCGVVSQYGNTDGQDPRTVWQAIGQPFFERQQVTVHDLFVGNFVDQYQEVFLQEMAGYVRSGEVQYKEDLRQGLKSAPQAFYDMLTGDNFGKTLLAVGDDPTR
;
A
#
# COMPACT_ATOMS: atom_id res chain seq x y z
N MET A 1 -26.62 0.39 30.83
CA MET A 1 -25.48 0.04 29.98
C MET A 1 -25.92 0.35 28.56
N THR A 2 -25.39 1.37 27.92
CA THR A 2 -25.62 1.62 26.50
C THR A 2 -25.01 0.45 25.75
N ASN A 3 -25.83 -0.34 25.02
CA ASN A 3 -25.30 -1.36 24.12
C ASN A 3 -24.47 -0.65 23.06
N GLU A 4 -23.15 -0.77 23.17
CA GLU A 4 -22.25 -0.27 22.16
C GLU A 4 -22.41 -1.10 20.90
N LEU A 5 -22.64 -0.47 19.75
CA LEU A 5 -22.89 -1.14 18.48
C LEU A 5 -21.61 -1.11 17.61
N ASN A 6 -21.42 -2.14 16.84
CA ASN A 6 -20.38 -2.22 15.83
C ASN A 6 -20.87 -1.65 14.50
N ALA A 7 -20.35 -0.51 14.11
CA ALA A 7 -20.62 0.07 12.79
C ALA A 7 -19.63 -0.49 11.76
N GLN A 8 -20.13 -0.79 10.55
CA GLN A 8 -19.38 -1.48 9.49
C GLN A 8 -19.79 -1.01 8.10
N TRP A 9 -18.82 -1.06 7.19
CA TRP A 9 -19.08 -1.08 5.75
C TRP A 9 -18.99 -2.51 5.22
N ARG A 10 -20.03 -2.95 4.55
CA ARG A 10 -20.10 -4.25 3.87
C ARG A 10 -20.12 -4.05 2.37
N LEU A 11 -19.61 -5.03 1.62
CA LEU A 11 -19.71 -5.04 0.18
C LEU A 11 -21.17 -5.29 -0.23
N ALA A 12 -21.76 -4.41 -1.05
CA ALA A 12 -23.16 -4.55 -1.46
C ALA A 12 -23.34 -5.64 -2.53
N ALA A 13 -22.44 -5.66 -3.51
CA ALA A 13 -22.40 -6.64 -4.61
C ALA A 13 -20.97 -6.72 -5.15
N THR A 14 -20.65 -7.77 -5.90
CA THR A 14 -19.39 -7.83 -6.65
C THR A 14 -19.39 -6.78 -7.75
N PRO A 15 -18.47 -5.76 -7.71
CA PRO A 15 -18.43 -4.70 -8.72
C PRO A 15 -18.10 -5.27 -10.11
N LYS A 16 -18.84 -4.85 -11.13
CA LYS A 16 -18.67 -5.35 -12.50
C LYS A 16 -17.56 -4.65 -13.28
N GLY A 17 -17.14 -3.46 -12.84
CA GLY A 17 -16.12 -2.64 -13.48
C GLY A 17 -16.17 -1.20 -13.02
N GLY A 18 -15.26 -0.37 -13.51
CA GLY A 18 -15.17 1.03 -13.11
C GLY A 18 -14.46 1.24 -11.78
N LEU A 19 -14.44 2.49 -11.35
CA LEU A 19 -14.01 2.90 -9.99
C LEU A 19 -15.15 2.68 -8.99
N PRO A 20 -14.83 2.60 -7.68
CA PRO A 20 -15.87 2.40 -6.67
C PRO A 20 -16.89 3.54 -6.66
N VAL A 21 -18.15 3.18 -6.46
CA VAL A 21 -19.26 4.11 -6.26
C VAL A 21 -19.90 3.87 -4.89
N ALA A 22 -20.71 4.82 -4.41
CA ALA A 22 -21.31 4.72 -3.08
C ALA A 22 -22.18 3.47 -2.91
N GLU A 23 -22.84 3.04 -3.98
CA GLU A 23 -23.74 1.89 -4.05
C GLU A 23 -23.02 0.55 -3.89
N ASP A 24 -21.70 0.50 -4.06
CA ASP A 24 -20.90 -0.71 -3.83
C ASP A 24 -20.81 -1.06 -2.35
N PHE A 25 -21.19 -0.15 -1.45
CA PHE A 25 -21.00 -0.25 -0.01
C PHE A 25 -22.30 -0.08 0.77
N LEU A 26 -22.50 -0.94 1.77
CA LEU A 26 -23.62 -0.90 2.69
C LEU A 26 -23.16 -0.54 4.10
N TRP A 27 -23.71 0.52 4.67
CA TRP A 27 -23.51 0.85 6.08
C TRP A 27 -24.44 0.04 6.96
N VAL A 28 -23.87 -0.72 7.90
CA VAL A 28 -24.59 -1.60 8.81
C VAL A 28 -24.13 -1.35 10.23
N THR A 29 -25.06 -1.47 11.18
CA THR A 29 -24.76 -1.53 12.62
C THR A 29 -25.29 -2.81 13.21
N GLN A 30 -24.54 -3.45 14.10
CA GLN A 30 -24.93 -4.69 14.77
C GLN A 30 -24.33 -4.74 16.19
N ASP A 31 -24.77 -5.71 16.99
CA ASP A 31 -24.19 -5.94 18.29
C ASP A 31 -22.71 -6.31 18.19
N LEU A 32 -21.94 -6.04 19.26
CA LEU A 32 -20.54 -6.43 19.33
C LEU A 32 -20.41 -7.95 19.32
N PRO A 33 -19.49 -8.52 18.53
CA PRO A 33 -19.25 -9.95 18.58
C PRO A 33 -18.51 -10.35 19.86
N GLU A 34 -18.80 -11.52 20.39
CA GLU A 34 -18.06 -12.09 21.52
C GLU A 34 -16.89 -12.96 21.04
N PRO A 35 -15.67 -12.80 21.61
CA PRO A 35 -14.53 -13.63 21.24
C PRO A 35 -14.69 -15.06 21.78
N ALA A 36 -14.54 -16.05 20.89
CA ALA A 36 -14.42 -17.45 21.25
C ALA A 36 -13.03 -17.77 21.83
N GLN A 37 -12.82 -19.04 22.23
CA GLN A 37 -11.49 -19.50 22.67
C GLN A 37 -10.43 -19.28 21.58
N ASN A 38 -9.28 -18.73 21.94
CA ASN A 38 -8.21 -18.30 21.04
C ASN A 38 -8.60 -17.17 20.07
N GLN A 39 -9.54 -16.32 20.50
CA GLN A 39 -9.89 -15.08 19.80
C GLN A 39 -9.79 -13.88 20.75
N MET A 40 -9.70 -12.71 20.19
CA MET A 40 -9.80 -11.43 20.90
C MET A 40 -10.74 -10.50 20.16
N LEU A 41 -11.46 -9.66 20.90
CA LEU A 41 -12.23 -8.53 20.40
C LEU A 41 -11.31 -7.31 20.42
N THR A 42 -11.26 -6.58 19.30
CA THR A 42 -10.43 -5.40 19.16
C THR A 42 -11.25 -4.22 18.61
N GLN A 43 -10.94 -3.02 19.06
CA GLN A 43 -11.48 -1.76 18.58
C GLN A 43 -10.50 -1.15 17.56
N THR A 44 -10.97 -0.84 16.37
CA THR A 44 -10.17 -0.23 15.31
C THR A 44 -9.80 1.20 15.68
N VAL A 45 -8.49 1.51 15.70
CA VAL A 45 -7.93 2.85 15.84
C VAL A 45 -7.64 3.44 14.46
N TYR A 46 -6.92 2.70 13.63
CA TYR A 46 -6.64 3.08 12.26
C TYR A 46 -7.00 1.99 11.26
N LEU A 47 -7.57 2.40 10.14
CA LEU A 47 -7.87 1.53 9.00
C LEU A 47 -7.01 1.94 7.80
N SER A 48 -6.37 0.95 7.18
CA SER A 48 -5.59 1.09 5.95
C SER A 48 -6.47 0.99 4.72
N LEU A 49 -6.41 1.98 3.84
CA LEU A 49 -6.96 1.89 2.50
C LEU A 49 -5.82 1.61 1.51
N ASP A 50 -6.00 0.59 0.67
CA ASP A 50 -4.97 0.11 -0.25
C ASP A 50 -5.59 -0.24 -1.60
N PRO A 51 -4.94 0.10 -2.74
CA PRO A 51 -5.51 -0.11 -4.07
C PRO A 51 -5.87 -1.57 -4.39
N TYR A 52 -5.11 -2.56 -3.87
CA TYR A 52 -5.37 -3.98 -4.11
C TYR A 52 -6.76 -4.43 -3.62
N GLN A 53 -7.34 -3.74 -2.63
CA GLN A 53 -8.67 -4.05 -2.09
C GLN A 53 -9.75 -3.93 -3.19
N TRP A 54 -9.57 -3.02 -4.17
CA TRP A 54 -10.52 -2.92 -5.28
C TRP A 54 -10.46 -4.13 -6.22
N GLY A 55 -9.26 -4.58 -6.54
CA GLY A 55 -9.07 -5.81 -7.33
C GLY A 55 -9.71 -7.04 -6.65
N ARG A 56 -9.58 -7.17 -5.32
CA ARG A 56 -10.21 -8.26 -4.56
C ARG A 56 -11.74 -8.23 -4.63
N ARG A 57 -12.35 -7.05 -4.53
CA ARG A 57 -13.81 -6.89 -4.65
C ARG A 57 -14.29 -7.26 -6.04
N ARG A 58 -13.62 -6.76 -7.06
CA ARG A 58 -13.94 -7.04 -8.46
C ARG A 58 -13.74 -8.50 -8.87
N SER A 59 -12.75 -9.18 -8.30
CA SER A 59 -12.50 -10.61 -8.58
C SER A 59 -13.45 -11.56 -7.84
N GLY A 60 -14.34 -11.05 -6.98
CA GLY A 60 -15.25 -11.87 -6.18
C GLY A 60 -14.61 -12.59 -4.99
N VAL A 61 -13.35 -12.26 -4.65
CA VAL A 61 -12.68 -12.81 -3.46
C VAL A 61 -13.28 -12.25 -2.18
N GLU A 62 -13.76 -11.00 -2.20
CA GLU A 62 -14.59 -10.45 -1.12
C GLU A 62 -16.06 -10.78 -1.42
N VAL A 63 -16.74 -11.38 -0.43
CA VAL A 63 -18.10 -11.88 -0.58
C VAL A 63 -19.11 -10.75 -0.30
N PRO A 64 -20.10 -10.50 -1.16
CA PRO A 64 -21.18 -9.57 -0.88
C PRO A 64 -21.91 -9.88 0.44
N GLY A 65 -22.23 -8.83 1.18
CA GLY A 65 -22.82 -8.93 2.53
C GLY A 65 -21.80 -9.05 3.66
N GLU A 66 -20.53 -9.38 3.35
CA GLU A 66 -19.46 -9.43 4.34
C GLU A 66 -18.79 -8.05 4.55
N VAL A 67 -18.10 -7.89 5.68
CA VAL A 67 -17.33 -6.67 5.98
C VAL A 67 -16.23 -6.48 4.96
N CYS A 68 -16.13 -5.28 4.39
CA CYS A 68 -15.06 -4.94 3.47
C CYS A 68 -13.69 -5.17 4.10
N HIS A 69 -12.81 -5.89 3.41
CA HIS A 69 -11.46 -6.17 3.90
C HIS A 69 -10.64 -4.90 4.10
N GLY A 70 -9.81 -4.90 5.15
CA GLY A 70 -8.82 -3.86 5.42
C GLY A 70 -7.91 -4.25 6.58
N ARG A 71 -6.65 -3.86 6.47
CA ARG A 71 -5.68 -3.97 7.57
C ARG A 71 -5.92 -2.84 8.56
N THR A 72 -5.74 -3.14 9.83
CA THR A 72 -6.02 -2.20 10.91
C THR A 72 -4.91 -2.18 11.95
N VAL A 73 -4.79 -1.05 12.63
CA VAL A 73 -4.24 -0.98 13.97
C VAL A 73 -5.41 -0.85 14.92
N SER A 74 -5.44 -1.70 15.93
CA SER A 74 -6.57 -1.78 16.85
C SER A 74 -6.09 -1.87 18.29
N ARG A 75 -6.98 -1.52 19.24
CA ARG A 75 -6.79 -1.71 20.67
C ARG A 75 -7.57 -2.95 21.13
N VAL A 76 -6.93 -3.80 21.89
CA VAL A 76 -7.61 -4.99 22.46
C VAL A 76 -8.64 -4.55 23.50
N VAL A 77 -9.89 -4.98 23.31
CA VAL A 77 -11.02 -4.76 24.23
C VAL A 77 -11.14 -5.92 25.22
N SER A 78 -11.05 -7.15 24.69
CA SER A 78 -11.01 -8.37 25.50
C SER A 78 -10.25 -9.46 24.74
N SER A 79 -9.57 -10.36 25.46
CA SER A 79 -8.74 -11.40 24.83
C SER A 79 -8.89 -12.74 25.52
N ARG A 80 -8.96 -13.80 24.69
CA ARG A 80 -8.81 -15.21 25.09
C ARG A 80 -7.59 -15.84 24.37
N ILE A 81 -6.62 -15.01 24.00
CA ILE A 81 -5.34 -15.42 23.37
C ILE A 81 -4.22 -15.11 24.33
N ALA A 82 -3.37 -16.09 24.60
CA ALA A 82 -2.17 -15.89 25.41
C ALA A 82 -1.25 -14.85 24.78
N GLY A 83 -0.71 -13.94 25.60
CA GLY A 83 0.21 -12.87 25.14
C GLY A 83 -0.48 -11.57 24.72
N PHE A 84 -1.82 -11.53 24.61
CA PHE A 84 -2.60 -10.32 24.34
C PHE A 84 -3.51 -9.99 25.52
N ALA A 85 -3.42 -8.79 26.05
CA ALA A 85 -4.22 -8.28 27.15
C ALA A 85 -5.08 -7.08 26.72
N GLU A 86 -6.13 -6.79 27.49
CA GLU A 86 -6.93 -5.57 27.32
C GLU A 86 -6.02 -4.34 27.36
N GLY A 87 -6.23 -3.42 26.43
CA GLY A 87 -5.44 -2.21 26.27
C GLY A 87 -4.24 -2.34 25.34
N ASP A 88 -3.79 -3.55 24.99
CA ASP A 88 -2.70 -3.73 24.03
C ASP A 88 -3.07 -3.16 22.65
N TYR A 89 -2.11 -2.56 21.96
CA TYR A 89 -2.23 -2.20 20.55
C TYR A 89 -1.74 -3.36 19.67
N VAL A 90 -2.48 -3.62 18.59
CA VAL A 90 -2.19 -4.72 17.68
C VAL A 90 -2.37 -4.31 16.22
N PHE A 91 -1.49 -4.82 15.36
CA PHE A 91 -1.78 -4.95 13.94
C PHE A 91 -2.71 -6.14 13.74
N ASN A 92 -3.78 -5.96 12.98
CA ASN A 92 -4.71 -7.03 12.60
C ASN A 92 -5.49 -6.70 11.32
N THR A 93 -6.59 -7.40 11.05
CA THR A 93 -7.40 -7.27 9.83
C THR A 93 -8.88 -7.17 10.17
N ASN A 94 -9.27 -6.23 11.03
CA ASN A 94 -10.69 -6.03 11.35
C ASN A 94 -11.56 -5.74 10.11
N GLY A 95 -10.96 -5.20 9.04
CA GLY A 95 -11.74 -4.69 7.92
C GLY A 95 -12.36 -3.32 8.22
N TRP A 96 -13.31 -2.90 7.40
CA TRP A 96 -13.95 -1.61 7.48
C TRP A 96 -15.02 -1.57 8.57
N GLN A 97 -14.63 -1.69 9.83
CA GLN A 97 -15.53 -1.70 10.98
C GLN A 97 -14.87 -1.14 12.24
N GLN A 98 -15.71 -0.75 13.21
CA GLN A 98 -15.23 -0.19 14.47
C GLN A 98 -14.67 -1.27 15.41
N TYR A 99 -15.30 -2.44 15.44
CA TYR A 99 -14.88 -3.57 16.27
C TYR A 99 -14.75 -4.81 15.41
N GLY A 100 -13.77 -5.66 15.68
CA GLY A 100 -13.57 -6.91 14.97
C GLY A 100 -12.95 -7.98 15.85
N LEU A 101 -13.17 -9.23 15.46
CA LEU A 101 -12.50 -10.38 16.04
C LEU A 101 -11.16 -10.61 15.34
N SER A 102 -10.19 -11.12 16.11
CA SER A 102 -8.90 -11.58 15.60
C SER A 102 -8.50 -12.88 16.30
N GLY A 103 -7.74 -13.74 15.63
CA GLY A 103 -7.26 -14.99 16.17
C GLY A 103 -7.71 -16.22 15.39
N LYS A 104 -7.88 -17.37 16.07
CA LYS A 104 -8.15 -18.64 15.41
C LYS A 104 -9.46 -18.61 14.62
N GLY A 105 -9.38 -18.97 13.34
CA GLY A 105 -10.55 -19.00 12.44
C GLY A 105 -11.01 -17.62 11.96
N VAL A 106 -10.30 -16.56 12.33
CA VAL A 106 -10.55 -15.18 11.87
C VAL A 106 -9.32 -14.71 11.15
N GLY A 107 -9.46 -14.29 9.94
CA GLY A 107 -8.34 -13.78 9.14
C GLY A 107 -8.48 -14.14 7.68
N ILE A 108 -7.99 -13.27 6.84
CA ILE A 108 -8.21 -13.35 5.39
C ILE A 108 -7.00 -13.93 4.68
N PHE A 109 -5.79 -13.69 5.23
CA PHE A 109 -4.55 -14.21 4.68
C PHE A 109 -3.70 -14.83 5.78
N GLY A 110 -3.17 -16.01 5.51
CA GLY A 110 -2.34 -16.77 6.47
C GLY A 110 -1.13 -16.00 7.01
N TYR A 111 -0.60 -15.04 6.25
CA TYR A 111 0.54 -14.21 6.64
C TYR A 111 0.16 -12.91 7.40
N MET A 112 -1.11 -12.58 7.55
CA MET A 112 -1.60 -11.39 8.27
C MET A 112 -2.02 -11.72 9.70
N HIS A 113 -1.15 -12.41 10.44
CA HIS A 113 -1.42 -12.72 11.84
C HIS A 113 -1.41 -11.47 12.72
N PRO A 114 -2.25 -11.43 13.78
CA PRO A 114 -2.19 -10.38 14.77
C PRO A 114 -0.78 -10.23 15.36
N ARG A 115 -0.28 -9.00 15.43
CA ARG A 115 1.03 -8.67 15.97
C ARG A 115 0.91 -7.55 16.99
N LYS A 116 1.42 -7.77 18.21
CA LYS A 116 1.46 -6.74 19.26
C LYS A 116 2.38 -5.60 18.85
N LEU A 117 1.96 -4.38 19.12
CA LEU A 117 2.69 -3.16 18.81
C LEU A 117 3.17 -2.51 20.10
N ASP A 118 4.37 -1.92 20.05
CA ASP A 118 4.91 -1.08 21.10
C ASP A 118 4.73 0.40 20.72
N PRO A 119 3.79 1.12 21.34
CA PRO A 119 3.54 2.53 21.03
C PRO A 119 4.69 3.45 21.43
N THR A 120 5.64 2.98 22.27
CA THR A 120 6.83 3.75 22.65
C THR A 120 7.94 3.66 21.61
N ALA A 121 7.93 2.63 20.77
CA ALA A 121 8.94 2.41 19.74
C ALA A 121 8.70 3.25 18.48
N ALA A 122 7.43 3.41 18.06
CA ALA A 122 7.02 4.23 16.91
C ALA A 122 5.51 4.56 16.99
N PRO A 123 5.04 5.61 16.29
CA PRO A 123 3.60 5.84 16.13
C PRO A 123 2.89 4.59 15.61
N ILE A 124 1.82 4.18 16.26
CA ILE A 124 1.16 2.89 15.95
C ILE A 124 0.61 2.82 14.51
N SER A 125 0.27 3.96 13.89
CA SER A 125 -0.15 4.04 12.49
C SER A 125 0.89 3.50 11.51
N THR A 126 2.19 3.59 11.85
CA THR A 126 3.30 3.11 11.02
C THR A 126 3.22 1.60 10.73
N ALA A 127 2.57 0.83 11.61
CA ALA A 127 2.40 -0.61 11.46
C ALA A 127 1.50 -1.03 10.27
N ILE A 128 0.72 -0.10 9.72
CA ILE A 128 -0.05 -0.27 8.47
C ILE A 128 0.45 0.67 7.36
N GLY A 129 1.64 1.23 7.54
CA GLY A 129 2.34 2.13 6.62
C GLY A 129 3.79 1.71 6.42
N VAL A 130 4.72 2.60 6.79
CA VAL A 130 6.17 2.47 6.57
C VAL A 130 6.80 1.29 7.33
N LEU A 131 6.34 0.95 8.53
CA LEU A 131 6.75 -0.22 9.31
C LEU A 131 5.75 -1.38 9.19
N GLY A 132 5.01 -1.40 8.12
CA GLY A 132 4.03 -2.44 7.80
C GLY A 132 4.20 -2.96 6.39
N MET A 133 3.08 -3.46 5.85
CA MET A 133 3.06 -4.14 4.55
C MET A 133 3.55 -3.25 3.39
N LEU A 134 3.31 -1.93 3.44
CA LEU A 134 3.76 -1.02 2.38
C LEU A 134 5.28 -0.85 2.37
N GLY A 135 5.87 -0.68 3.56
CA GLY A 135 7.33 -0.65 3.68
C GLY A 135 7.95 -1.97 3.25
N LEU A 136 7.40 -3.11 3.71
CA LEU A 136 7.86 -4.44 3.29
C LEU A 136 7.70 -4.65 1.78
N THR A 137 6.64 -4.12 1.17
CA THR A 137 6.45 -4.17 -0.29
C THR A 137 7.57 -3.42 -1.01
N ALA A 138 7.89 -2.20 -0.57
CA ALA A 138 8.98 -1.42 -1.14
C ALA A 138 10.35 -2.12 -0.96
N TYR A 139 10.61 -2.62 0.25
CA TYR A 139 11.82 -3.35 0.60
C TYR A 139 11.99 -4.63 -0.25
N SER A 140 10.94 -5.45 -0.29
CA SER A 140 10.98 -6.72 -1.03
C SER A 140 11.15 -6.51 -2.53
N GLY A 141 10.39 -5.58 -3.11
CA GLY A 141 10.46 -5.31 -4.54
C GLY A 141 11.80 -4.69 -4.96
N LEU A 142 12.30 -3.75 -4.17
CA LEU A 142 13.53 -3.05 -4.53
C LEU A 142 14.78 -3.82 -4.07
N MET A 143 14.91 -4.08 -2.76
CA MET A 143 16.15 -4.59 -2.19
C MET A 143 16.32 -6.10 -2.36
N VAL A 144 15.21 -6.87 -2.37
CA VAL A 144 15.27 -8.33 -2.49
C VAL A 144 15.18 -8.79 -3.96
N GLN A 145 14.20 -8.28 -4.72
CA GLN A 145 14.00 -8.69 -6.11
C GLN A 145 14.94 -7.96 -7.08
N CYS A 146 14.92 -6.65 -7.10
CA CYS A 146 15.68 -5.87 -8.09
C CYS A 146 17.15 -5.67 -7.71
N GLN A 147 17.50 -5.61 -6.42
CA GLN A 147 18.88 -5.48 -5.92
C GLN A 147 19.67 -4.36 -6.62
N PRO A 148 19.22 -3.11 -6.55
CA PRO A 148 19.86 -2.01 -7.26
C PRO A 148 21.30 -1.82 -6.78
N GLN A 149 22.18 -1.47 -7.69
CA GLN A 149 23.60 -1.25 -7.41
C GLN A 149 23.91 0.25 -7.36
N PRO A 150 24.90 0.69 -6.55
CA PRO A 150 25.32 2.09 -6.53
C PRO A 150 25.62 2.62 -7.93
N GLY A 151 25.09 3.81 -8.25
CA GLY A 151 25.23 4.47 -9.55
C GLY A 151 24.19 4.07 -10.59
N GLU A 152 23.39 3.03 -10.38
CA GLU A 152 22.26 2.70 -11.26
C GLU A 152 21.15 3.74 -11.17
N THR A 153 20.38 3.88 -12.24
CA THR A 153 19.19 4.75 -12.28
C THR A 153 17.95 3.95 -11.92
N VAL A 154 17.30 4.33 -10.82
CA VAL A 154 16.03 3.77 -10.37
C VAL A 154 14.89 4.72 -10.67
N VAL A 155 13.90 4.27 -11.44
CA VAL A 155 12.67 5.01 -11.70
C VAL A 155 11.54 4.44 -10.85
N VAL A 156 10.78 5.29 -10.16
CA VAL A 156 9.66 4.87 -9.31
C VAL A 156 8.38 5.59 -9.74
N SER A 157 7.36 4.85 -10.18
CA SER A 157 6.05 5.41 -10.48
C SER A 157 5.20 5.56 -9.20
N ALA A 158 4.26 6.51 -9.17
CA ALA A 158 3.53 6.93 -7.96
C ALA A 158 4.47 7.13 -6.75
N ALA A 159 5.59 7.81 -6.98
CA ALA A 159 6.71 7.92 -6.04
C ALA A 159 6.33 8.57 -4.69
N SER A 160 5.30 9.42 -4.66
CA SER A 160 4.77 10.04 -3.43
C SER A 160 3.73 9.22 -2.69
N GLY A 161 3.34 8.05 -3.21
CA GLY A 161 2.39 7.15 -2.60
C GLY A 161 2.98 6.35 -1.44
N GLY A 162 2.14 5.55 -0.75
CA GLY A 162 2.55 4.80 0.45
C GLY A 162 3.75 3.88 0.25
N VAL A 163 3.83 3.17 -0.89
CA VAL A 163 4.97 2.30 -1.25
C VAL A 163 6.08 3.12 -1.91
N GLY A 164 5.71 4.01 -2.86
CA GLY A 164 6.67 4.75 -3.68
C GLY A 164 7.61 5.64 -2.87
N GLN A 165 7.09 6.35 -1.85
CA GLN A 165 7.91 7.20 -0.98
C GLN A 165 8.97 6.44 -0.18
N VAL A 166 8.72 5.17 0.13
CA VAL A 166 9.71 4.29 0.77
C VAL A 166 10.71 3.80 -0.27
N ALA A 167 10.24 3.37 -1.44
CA ALA A 167 11.09 2.86 -2.52
C ALA A 167 12.14 3.89 -2.98
N VAL A 168 11.76 5.17 -3.17
CA VAL A 168 12.71 6.22 -3.58
C VAL A 168 13.80 6.45 -2.54
N GLN A 169 13.47 6.38 -1.25
CA GLN A 169 14.44 6.58 -0.17
C GLN A 169 15.36 5.37 0.00
N LEU A 170 14.85 4.15 -0.11
CA LEU A 170 15.68 2.94 -0.13
C LEU A 170 16.64 2.92 -1.32
N ALA A 171 16.19 3.34 -2.52
CA ALA A 171 17.06 3.46 -3.68
C ALA A 171 18.19 4.48 -3.45
N ARG A 172 17.88 5.62 -2.81
CA ARG A 172 18.91 6.62 -2.44
C ARG A 172 19.91 6.07 -1.43
N LEU A 173 19.44 5.38 -0.39
CA LEU A 173 20.30 4.71 0.60
C LEU A 173 21.20 3.65 -0.05
N ALA A 174 20.74 3.00 -1.12
CA ALA A 174 21.55 2.08 -1.94
C ALA A 174 22.55 2.79 -2.85
N GLY A 175 22.63 4.13 -2.84
CA GLY A 175 23.56 4.90 -3.67
C GLY A 175 23.16 5.05 -5.14
N CYS A 176 21.88 4.86 -5.46
CA CYS A 176 21.35 4.99 -6.81
C CYS A 176 20.99 6.43 -7.16
N ARG A 177 20.99 6.75 -8.45
CA ARG A 177 20.29 7.91 -9.00
C ARG A 177 18.79 7.59 -9.02
N VAL A 178 17.96 8.45 -8.44
CA VAL A 178 16.54 8.21 -8.31
C VAL A 178 15.70 9.21 -9.10
N VAL A 179 14.79 8.70 -9.93
CA VAL A 179 13.81 9.48 -10.66
C VAL A 179 12.41 9.13 -10.17
N GLY A 180 11.75 10.10 -9.53
CA GLY A 180 10.39 9.95 -9.03
C GLY A 180 9.33 10.45 -10.03
N ILE A 181 8.28 9.66 -10.28
CA ILE A 181 7.12 10.11 -11.07
C ILE A 181 5.95 10.34 -10.12
N ALA A 182 5.40 11.54 -10.14
CA ALA A 182 4.26 11.93 -9.30
C ALA A 182 3.21 12.70 -10.12
N GLY A 183 2.12 13.10 -9.48
CA GLY A 183 1.06 13.89 -10.12
C GLY A 183 1.21 15.39 -9.81
N ALA A 184 0.45 15.87 -8.83
CA ALA A 184 0.32 17.29 -8.49
C ALA A 184 1.62 17.89 -7.94
N GLN A 185 1.78 19.22 -8.10
CA GLN A 185 3.00 19.96 -7.77
C GLN A 185 3.43 19.80 -6.29
N HIS A 186 2.50 19.75 -5.34
CA HIS A 186 2.83 19.53 -3.93
C HIS A 186 3.47 18.14 -3.67
N LYS A 187 3.14 17.13 -4.49
CA LYS A 187 3.75 15.80 -4.45
C LYS A 187 5.15 15.80 -5.03
N VAL A 188 5.35 16.59 -6.08
CA VAL A 188 6.70 16.84 -6.67
C VAL A 188 7.59 17.49 -5.62
N ALA A 189 7.15 18.61 -5.03
CA ALA A 189 7.91 19.32 -3.99
C ALA A 189 8.25 18.44 -2.78
N TYR A 190 7.36 17.55 -2.38
CA TYR A 190 7.63 16.58 -1.31
C TYR A 190 8.78 15.62 -1.67
N LEU A 191 8.77 15.07 -2.88
CA LEU A 191 9.84 14.16 -3.34
C LEU A 191 11.19 14.89 -3.48
N GLU A 192 11.17 16.13 -3.95
CA GLU A 192 12.37 16.99 -3.97
C GLU A 192 12.92 17.22 -2.56
N ALA A 193 12.03 17.47 -1.58
CA ALA A 193 12.41 17.61 -0.17
C ALA A 193 12.98 16.33 0.44
N LEU A 194 12.56 15.15 -0.05
CA LEU A 194 13.16 13.86 0.31
C LEU A 194 14.52 13.63 -0.37
N GLY A 195 14.96 14.58 -1.22
CA GLY A 195 16.23 14.54 -1.93
C GLY A 195 16.25 13.57 -3.11
N VAL A 196 15.11 13.32 -3.75
CA VAL A 196 15.06 12.57 -5.03
C VAL A 196 15.75 13.39 -6.11
N ASP A 197 16.69 12.77 -6.88
CA ASP A 197 17.55 13.48 -7.83
C ASP A 197 16.80 14.19 -8.97
N SER A 198 15.70 13.60 -9.41
CA SER A 198 14.81 14.22 -10.39
C SER A 198 13.37 13.79 -10.13
N VAL A 199 12.44 14.74 -10.21
CA VAL A 199 11.01 14.44 -10.07
C VAL A 199 10.25 14.95 -11.28
N VAL A 200 9.43 14.10 -11.89
CA VAL A 200 8.69 14.43 -13.11
C VAL A 200 7.19 14.25 -12.86
N SER A 201 6.41 15.28 -13.20
CA SER A 201 4.95 15.19 -13.12
C SER A 201 4.40 14.50 -14.37
N HIS A 202 3.64 13.41 -14.16
CA HIS A 202 2.91 12.73 -15.25
C HIS A 202 1.72 13.53 -15.77
N LEU A 203 1.36 14.65 -15.10
CA LEU A 203 0.32 15.59 -15.53
C LEU A 203 0.87 16.65 -16.49
N ASP A 204 2.18 16.75 -16.62
CA ASP A 204 2.81 17.68 -17.56
C ASP A 204 2.58 17.22 -19.01
N PRO A 205 2.13 18.09 -19.92
CA PRO A 205 1.97 17.74 -21.34
C PRO A 205 3.24 17.22 -22.01
N GLN A 206 4.40 17.60 -21.50
CA GLN A 206 5.72 17.17 -21.99
C GLN A 206 6.31 16.01 -21.19
N PHE A 207 5.48 15.29 -20.42
CA PHE A 207 5.93 14.23 -19.50
C PHE A 207 6.94 13.26 -20.12
N PRO A 208 6.71 12.64 -21.31
CA PRO A 208 7.69 11.70 -21.87
C PRO A 208 9.05 12.34 -22.17
N ALA A 209 9.07 13.58 -22.67
CA ALA A 209 10.31 14.29 -22.95
C ALA A 209 11.07 14.67 -21.68
N LYS A 210 10.36 15.13 -20.64
CA LYS A 210 10.93 15.45 -19.33
C LYS A 210 11.44 14.20 -18.62
N LEU A 211 10.73 13.09 -18.70
CA LEU A 211 11.17 11.82 -18.13
C LEU A 211 12.45 11.33 -18.82
N LYS A 212 12.51 11.41 -20.15
CA LYS A 212 13.74 11.08 -20.89
C LYS A 212 14.92 11.95 -20.47
N ALA A 213 14.71 13.26 -20.31
CA ALA A 213 15.75 14.17 -19.85
C ALA A 213 16.20 13.90 -18.40
N ALA A 214 15.30 13.40 -17.54
CA ALA A 214 15.61 12.99 -16.18
C ALA A 214 16.41 11.68 -16.10
N CYS A 215 16.36 10.85 -17.15
CA CYS A 215 17.09 9.58 -17.26
C CYS A 215 18.13 9.64 -18.40
N PRO A 216 19.20 10.47 -18.32
CA PRO A 216 20.15 10.62 -19.42
C PRO A 216 20.87 9.31 -19.77
N ASP A 217 21.11 8.46 -18.77
CA ASP A 217 21.79 7.16 -18.92
C ASP A 217 20.81 5.98 -18.98
N GLY A 218 19.50 6.26 -19.16
CA GLY A 218 18.44 5.26 -19.20
C GLY A 218 17.92 4.86 -17.81
N CYS A 219 17.26 3.70 -17.72
CA CYS A 219 16.64 3.14 -16.52
C CYS A 219 17.11 1.71 -16.30
N ASP A 220 17.78 1.46 -15.18
CA ASP A 220 18.30 0.14 -14.80
C ASP A 220 17.30 -0.64 -13.94
N VAL A 221 16.54 0.07 -13.09
CA VAL A 221 15.51 -0.49 -12.23
C VAL A 221 14.23 0.33 -12.32
N TYR A 222 13.12 -0.33 -12.59
CA TYR A 222 11.80 0.31 -12.58
C TYR A 222 10.90 -0.30 -11.51
N PHE A 223 10.45 0.54 -10.58
CA PHE A 223 9.46 0.17 -9.57
C PHE A 223 8.07 0.60 -10.05
N GLU A 224 7.30 -0.37 -10.55
CA GLU A 224 6.02 -0.13 -11.23
C GLU A 224 4.84 -0.21 -10.27
N ASN A 225 4.11 0.91 -10.16
CA ASN A 225 2.89 1.03 -9.36
C ASN A 225 1.65 1.47 -10.17
N VAL A 226 1.80 1.94 -11.42
CA VAL A 226 0.78 2.74 -12.12
C VAL A 226 0.25 2.10 -13.39
N GLY A 227 1.12 1.64 -14.29
CA GLY A 227 0.74 1.16 -15.62
C GLY A 227 0.40 2.28 -16.61
N GLY A 228 -0.27 1.92 -17.72
CA GLY A 228 -0.78 2.84 -18.74
C GLY A 228 0.28 3.81 -19.28
N LYS A 229 -0.10 5.07 -19.49
CA LYS A 229 0.78 6.10 -20.07
C LYS A 229 2.11 6.31 -19.33
N VAL A 230 2.14 6.08 -18.01
CA VAL A 230 3.37 6.18 -17.22
C VAL A 230 4.32 5.05 -17.61
N PHE A 231 3.83 3.84 -17.66
CA PHE A 231 4.60 2.66 -18.09
C PHE A 231 5.10 2.82 -19.54
N GLU A 232 4.22 3.22 -20.46
CA GLU A 232 4.57 3.43 -21.87
C GLU A 232 5.70 4.47 -22.05
N ALA A 233 5.74 5.50 -21.20
CA ALA A 233 6.82 6.49 -21.22
C ALA A 233 8.15 5.97 -20.65
N VAL A 234 8.12 4.99 -19.73
CA VAL A 234 9.33 4.37 -19.17
C VAL A 234 9.92 3.32 -20.11
N LEU A 235 9.10 2.58 -20.84
CA LEU A 235 9.54 1.48 -21.71
C LEU A 235 10.74 1.79 -22.62
N PRO A 236 10.75 2.92 -23.37
CA PRO A 236 11.88 3.26 -24.26
C PRO A 236 13.17 3.63 -23.53
N LEU A 237 13.11 3.84 -22.21
CA LEU A 237 14.24 4.24 -21.37
C LEU A 237 14.92 3.03 -20.71
N LEU A 238 14.31 1.84 -20.76
CA LEU A 238 14.87 0.65 -20.12
C LEU A 238 16.22 0.27 -20.73
N ASN A 239 17.23 0.17 -19.89
CA ASN A 239 18.55 -0.30 -20.26
C ASN A 239 18.54 -1.81 -20.55
N LYS A 240 19.59 -2.28 -21.22
CA LYS A 240 19.80 -3.71 -21.41
C LYS A 240 19.96 -4.39 -20.03
N LYS A 241 19.22 -5.49 -19.82
CA LYS A 241 19.16 -6.22 -18.54
C LYS A 241 18.55 -5.41 -17.37
N ALA A 242 17.75 -4.40 -17.66
CA ALA A 242 17.00 -3.71 -16.63
C ALA A 242 16.11 -4.69 -15.84
N ARG A 243 15.78 -4.32 -14.61
CA ARG A 243 14.93 -5.11 -13.72
C ARG A 243 13.68 -4.30 -13.39
N ILE A 244 12.51 -4.95 -13.45
CA ILE A 244 11.23 -4.34 -13.09
C ILE A 244 10.63 -5.10 -11.92
N THR A 245 10.21 -4.39 -10.87
CA THR A 245 9.26 -4.91 -9.88
C THR A 245 7.87 -4.45 -10.26
N LEU A 246 6.99 -5.38 -10.61
CA LEU A 246 5.58 -5.11 -10.88
C LEU A 246 4.79 -5.18 -9.56
N CYS A 247 4.70 -4.06 -8.87
CA CYS A 247 3.95 -3.91 -7.62
C CYS A 247 2.45 -3.76 -7.90
N GLY A 248 2.09 -2.88 -8.85
CA GLY A 248 0.70 -2.63 -9.22
C GLY A 248 0.54 -1.84 -10.50
N VAL A 249 -0.69 -1.77 -10.97
CA VAL A 249 -1.09 -1.02 -12.17
C VAL A 249 -2.33 -0.18 -11.87
N VAL A 250 -2.22 0.70 -10.85
CA VAL A 250 -3.37 1.37 -10.23
C VAL A 250 -4.20 2.19 -11.21
N SER A 251 -3.60 2.76 -12.27
CA SER A 251 -4.32 3.50 -13.30
C SER A 251 -5.31 2.65 -14.10
N GLN A 252 -5.16 1.33 -14.05
CA GLN A 252 -5.98 0.36 -14.79
C GLN A 252 -7.04 -0.30 -13.91
N TYR A 253 -7.08 -0.01 -12.61
CA TYR A 253 -8.03 -0.66 -11.69
C TYR A 253 -9.48 -0.23 -11.92
N GLY A 254 -9.71 0.90 -12.61
CA GLY A 254 -11.04 1.36 -13.04
C GLY A 254 -11.50 0.87 -14.40
N ASN A 255 -10.77 -0.05 -15.06
CA ASN A 255 -11.12 -0.53 -16.41
C ASN A 255 -12.49 -1.24 -16.44
N THR A 256 -13.21 -1.04 -17.54
CA THR A 256 -14.54 -1.61 -17.79
C THR A 256 -14.55 -2.61 -18.95
N ASP A 257 -13.40 -2.84 -19.59
CA ASP A 257 -13.25 -3.71 -20.78
C ASP A 257 -13.18 -5.21 -20.44
N GLY A 258 -13.15 -5.55 -19.15
CA GLY A 258 -13.07 -6.93 -18.66
C GLY A 258 -11.70 -7.58 -18.82
N GLN A 259 -10.69 -6.85 -19.32
CA GLN A 259 -9.34 -7.37 -19.44
C GLN A 259 -8.61 -7.32 -18.09
N ASP A 260 -7.77 -8.31 -17.84
CA ASP A 260 -6.87 -8.27 -16.67
C ASP A 260 -5.77 -7.23 -16.90
N PRO A 261 -5.66 -6.20 -16.03
CA PRO A 261 -4.70 -5.12 -16.20
C PRO A 261 -3.23 -5.56 -16.27
N ARG A 262 -2.86 -6.62 -15.57
CA ARG A 262 -1.49 -7.15 -15.60
C ARG A 262 -1.18 -7.85 -16.90
N THR A 263 -2.14 -8.59 -17.47
CA THR A 263 -2.02 -9.22 -18.80
C THR A 263 -1.85 -8.17 -19.89
N VAL A 264 -2.62 -7.07 -19.85
CA VAL A 264 -2.47 -5.96 -20.80
C VAL A 264 -1.10 -5.29 -20.64
N TRP A 265 -0.68 -5.01 -19.41
CA TRP A 265 0.64 -4.45 -19.11
C TRP A 265 1.77 -5.33 -19.67
N GLN A 266 1.71 -6.64 -19.44
CA GLN A 266 2.69 -7.59 -19.95
C GLN A 266 2.75 -7.59 -21.49
N ALA A 267 1.60 -7.60 -22.15
CA ALA A 267 1.52 -7.60 -23.62
C ALA A 267 2.13 -6.34 -24.23
N ILE A 268 1.93 -5.16 -23.61
CA ILE A 268 2.52 -3.89 -24.05
C ILE A 268 4.05 -3.91 -23.85
N GLY A 269 4.53 -4.43 -22.73
CA GLY A 269 5.94 -4.45 -22.39
C GLY A 269 6.77 -5.50 -23.12
N GLN A 270 6.17 -6.62 -23.50
CA GLN A 270 6.85 -7.82 -24.01
C GLN A 270 7.88 -7.53 -25.11
N PRO A 271 7.59 -6.74 -26.18
CA PRO A 271 8.59 -6.46 -27.22
C PRO A 271 9.83 -5.71 -26.72
N PHE A 272 9.67 -4.89 -25.70
CA PHE A 272 10.78 -4.16 -25.05
C PHE A 272 11.56 -5.07 -24.13
N PHE A 273 10.89 -5.91 -23.37
CA PHE A 273 11.51 -6.85 -22.43
C PHE A 273 12.41 -7.84 -23.15
N GLU A 274 11.93 -8.42 -24.27
CA GLU A 274 12.73 -9.31 -25.09
C GLU A 274 13.95 -8.63 -25.70
N ARG A 275 13.74 -7.45 -26.32
CA ARG A 275 14.83 -6.70 -26.95
C ARG A 275 15.90 -6.28 -25.97
N GLN A 276 15.53 -5.82 -24.77
CA GLN A 276 16.43 -5.33 -23.74
C GLN A 276 16.84 -6.40 -22.73
N GLN A 277 16.34 -7.62 -22.86
CA GLN A 277 16.57 -8.72 -21.90
C GLN A 277 16.19 -8.31 -20.46
N VAL A 278 15.04 -7.64 -20.32
CA VAL A 278 14.53 -7.17 -19.03
C VAL A 278 14.06 -8.33 -18.17
N THR A 279 14.41 -8.32 -16.88
CA THR A 279 13.83 -9.23 -15.90
C THR A 279 12.64 -8.56 -15.24
N VAL A 280 11.48 -9.20 -15.29
CA VAL A 280 10.26 -8.75 -14.61
C VAL A 280 10.01 -9.62 -13.39
N HIS A 281 9.91 -8.99 -12.23
CA HIS A 281 9.55 -9.62 -10.97
C HIS A 281 8.10 -9.26 -10.63
N ASP A 282 7.21 -10.25 -10.57
CA ASP A 282 5.86 -10.06 -10.04
C ASP A 282 5.92 -10.02 -8.51
N LEU A 283 5.46 -8.93 -7.93
CA LEU A 283 5.57 -8.69 -6.49
C LEU A 283 4.27 -9.05 -5.78
N PHE A 284 4.29 -10.13 -5.03
CA PHE A 284 3.29 -10.44 -4.01
C PHE A 284 3.96 -10.47 -2.64
N VAL A 285 3.72 -9.44 -1.85
CA VAL A 285 4.43 -9.20 -0.57
C VAL A 285 4.29 -10.36 0.43
N GLY A 286 3.19 -11.12 0.36
CA GLY A 286 2.99 -12.31 1.19
C GLY A 286 4.10 -13.36 1.08
N ASN A 287 4.77 -13.45 -0.08
CA ASN A 287 5.88 -14.39 -0.29
C ASN A 287 7.16 -14.02 0.49
N PHE A 288 7.21 -12.81 1.03
CA PHE A 288 8.40 -12.27 1.70
C PHE A 288 8.23 -12.15 3.23
N VAL A 289 7.01 -12.35 3.74
CA VAL A 289 6.72 -12.14 5.17
C VAL A 289 7.53 -13.06 6.04
N ASP A 290 7.49 -14.36 5.80
CA ASP A 290 8.14 -15.35 6.66
C ASP A 290 9.67 -15.18 6.72
N GLN A 291 10.27 -14.76 5.60
CA GLN A 291 11.73 -14.68 5.50
C GLN A 291 12.27 -13.28 5.82
N TYR A 292 11.53 -12.22 5.47
CA TYR A 292 12.08 -10.85 5.47
C TYR A 292 11.42 -9.89 6.44
N GLN A 293 10.25 -10.21 7.02
CA GLN A 293 9.53 -9.26 7.88
C GLN A 293 10.34 -8.83 9.10
N GLU A 294 11.05 -9.75 9.73
CA GLU A 294 11.82 -9.44 10.95
C GLU A 294 13.02 -8.54 10.64
N VAL A 295 13.84 -8.91 9.66
CA VAL A 295 15.01 -8.10 9.26
C VAL A 295 14.58 -6.74 8.71
N PHE A 296 13.51 -6.71 7.90
CA PHE A 296 12.89 -5.47 7.42
C PHE A 296 12.48 -4.55 8.58
N LEU A 297 11.77 -5.06 9.57
CA LEU A 297 11.33 -4.26 10.72
C LEU A 297 12.51 -3.70 11.50
N GLN A 298 13.57 -4.48 11.70
CA GLN A 298 14.78 -4.06 12.40
C GLN A 298 15.48 -2.92 11.65
N GLU A 299 15.72 -3.07 10.35
CA GLU A 299 16.39 -2.08 9.51
C GLU A 299 15.55 -0.80 9.36
N MET A 300 14.28 -0.95 8.97
CA MET A 300 13.41 0.19 8.72
C MET A 300 13.08 0.98 9.98
N ALA A 301 12.94 0.33 11.14
CA ALA A 301 12.78 1.05 12.40
C ALA A 301 14.02 1.90 12.71
N GLY A 302 15.21 1.44 12.34
CA GLY A 302 16.44 2.21 12.40
C GLY A 302 16.38 3.47 11.52
N TYR A 303 16.09 3.31 10.24
CA TYR A 303 16.00 4.41 9.26
C TYR A 303 14.90 5.43 9.59
N VAL A 304 13.74 4.97 10.07
CA VAL A 304 12.66 5.88 10.49
C VAL A 304 13.06 6.67 11.73
N ARG A 305 13.72 6.05 12.70
CA ARG A 305 14.18 6.70 13.94
C ARG A 305 15.30 7.70 13.69
N SER A 306 16.22 7.41 12.78
CA SER A 306 17.32 8.33 12.40
C SER A 306 16.83 9.46 11.48
N GLY A 307 15.63 9.36 10.90
CA GLY A 307 15.10 10.29 9.91
C GLY A 307 15.64 10.08 8.50
N GLU A 308 16.40 9.01 8.26
CA GLU A 308 16.89 8.62 6.93
C GLU A 308 15.75 8.18 6.01
N VAL A 309 14.68 7.60 6.59
CA VAL A 309 13.42 7.34 5.91
C VAL A 309 12.31 8.13 6.58
N GLN A 310 11.75 9.06 5.85
CA GLN A 310 10.59 9.86 6.24
C GLN A 310 9.34 9.30 5.56
N TYR A 311 8.16 9.56 6.13
CA TYR A 311 6.92 9.11 5.58
C TYR A 311 5.80 10.13 5.74
N LYS A 312 4.88 10.14 4.80
CA LYS A 312 3.67 10.95 4.79
C LYS A 312 2.44 10.05 4.89
N GLU A 313 1.58 10.35 5.84
CA GLU A 313 0.26 9.75 5.99
C GLU A 313 -0.82 10.75 5.60
N ASP A 314 -1.76 10.35 4.74
CA ASP A 314 -3.00 11.05 4.43
C ASP A 314 -4.08 10.54 5.37
N LEU A 315 -4.22 11.20 6.51
CA LEU A 315 -5.11 10.79 7.59
C LEU A 315 -6.50 11.41 7.41
N ARG A 316 -7.48 10.58 7.08
CA ARG A 316 -8.88 10.94 6.96
C ARG A 316 -9.63 10.56 8.23
N GLN A 317 -10.72 11.28 8.56
CA GLN A 317 -11.44 11.12 9.82
C GLN A 317 -12.71 10.30 9.67
N GLY A 318 -12.87 9.34 10.59
CA GLY A 318 -14.09 8.56 10.78
C GLY A 318 -14.35 7.47 9.75
N LEU A 319 -14.86 6.35 10.19
CA LEU A 319 -15.15 5.18 9.36
C LEU A 319 -16.15 5.48 8.23
N LYS A 320 -17.08 6.43 8.43
CA LYS A 320 -18.06 6.80 7.40
C LYS A 320 -17.44 7.35 6.14
N SER A 321 -16.26 7.97 6.22
CA SER A 321 -15.55 8.53 5.07
C SER A 321 -14.84 7.47 4.20
N ALA A 322 -14.84 6.19 4.60
CA ALA A 322 -14.08 5.13 3.93
C ALA A 322 -14.36 5.00 2.42
N PRO A 323 -15.61 4.98 1.92
CA PRO A 323 -15.87 4.87 0.49
C PRO A 323 -15.29 6.05 -0.32
N GLN A 324 -15.49 7.29 0.16
CA GLN A 324 -14.96 8.48 -0.51
C GLN A 324 -13.42 8.53 -0.45
N ALA A 325 -12.82 8.27 0.71
CA ALA A 325 -11.37 8.23 0.85
C ALA A 325 -10.72 7.13 -0.01
N PHE A 326 -11.43 6.03 -0.21
CA PHE A 326 -11.00 4.94 -1.07
C PHE A 326 -11.06 5.34 -2.56
N TYR A 327 -12.11 6.02 -2.99
CA TYR A 327 -12.22 6.60 -4.33
C TYR A 327 -11.10 7.62 -4.57
N ASP A 328 -10.92 8.59 -3.66
CA ASP A 328 -9.87 9.62 -3.75
C ASP A 328 -8.47 9.01 -3.89
N MET A 329 -8.20 7.92 -3.16
CA MET A 329 -6.93 7.20 -3.26
C MET A 329 -6.74 6.58 -4.64
N LEU A 330 -7.77 5.97 -5.22
CA LEU A 330 -7.69 5.33 -6.55
C LEU A 330 -7.60 6.34 -7.69
N THR A 331 -8.12 7.55 -7.50
CA THR A 331 -8.00 8.67 -8.46
C THR A 331 -6.75 9.50 -8.29
N GLY A 332 -5.99 9.26 -7.22
CA GLY A 332 -4.73 9.95 -6.95
C GLY A 332 -4.90 11.29 -6.23
N ASP A 333 -6.04 11.55 -5.58
CA ASP A 333 -6.28 12.74 -4.78
C ASP A 333 -5.74 12.63 -3.34
N ASN A 334 -5.16 11.49 -2.99
CA ASN A 334 -4.46 11.26 -1.71
C ASN A 334 -3.02 11.80 -1.73
N PHE A 335 -2.44 11.98 -0.55
CA PHE A 335 -1.04 12.36 -0.41
C PHE A 335 -0.29 11.47 0.61
N GLY A 336 0.52 10.56 0.13
CA GLY A 336 1.19 9.56 0.95
C GLY A 336 0.34 8.31 1.18
N LYS A 337 0.45 7.71 2.36
CA LYS A 337 -0.34 6.54 2.77
C LYS A 337 -1.71 6.95 3.28
N THR A 338 -2.78 6.51 2.62
CA THR A 338 -4.16 6.79 3.04
C THR A 338 -4.57 5.92 4.22
N LEU A 339 -4.91 6.57 5.32
CA LEU A 339 -5.40 5.98 6.57
C LEU A 339 -6.71 6.64 7.00
N LEU A 340 -7.55 5.87 7.67
CA LEU A 340 -8.71 6.41 8.39
C LEU A 340 -8.46 6.34 9.90
N ALA A 341 -8.58 7.44 10.60
CA ALA A 341 -8.72 7.48 12.05
C ALA A 341 -10.16 7.10 12.39
N VAL A 342 -10.34 5.91 12.95
CA VAL A 342 -11.65 5.34 13.30
C VAL A 342 -11.92 5.50 14.79
N GLY A 343 -10.93 5.26 15.62
CA GLY A 343 -10.94 5.45 17.07
C GLY A 343 -9.83 6.38 17.53
N ASP A 344 -9.84 6.67 18.83
CA ASP A 344 -8.85 7.56 19.45
C ASP A 344 -7.47 6.91 19.53
N ASP A 345 -6.45 7.68 19.26
CA ASP A 345 -5.05 7.31 19.47
C ASP A 345 -4.45 8.13 20.63
N PRO A 346 -4.47 7.63 21.86
CA PRO A 346 -3.89 8.34 23.01
C PRO A 346 -2.36 8.31 23.03
N THR A 347 -1.71 7.70 22.01
CA THR A 347 -0.24 7.63 21.91
C THR A 347 0.33 8.77 21.04
N ARG A 348 -0.55 9.60 20.47
CA ARG A 348 -0.20 10.81 19.70
C ARG A 348 -0.32 12.08 20.54
#